data_1122c9cb3af1c09dcb31f956da8a8f66
#
_entry.id   1122c9cb3af1c09dcb31f956da8a8f66
#
_cell.length_a   1.000
_cell.length_b   1.000
_cell.length_c   1.000
_cell.angle_alpha   90.00
_cell.angle_beta   90.00
_cell.angle_gamma   90.00
#
_symmetry.space_group_name_H-M   'P 1'
#
loop_
_entity.id
_entity.type
_entity.pdbx_description
1 polymer ?
#
loop_
_entity_poly.entity_id
_entity_poly.type
_entity_poly.pdbx_seq_one_letter_code
_entity_poly.pdbx_strand_id
1 'polypeptide(L)'
;AASDVYKRQVTDSEGRIAYEEGRPGMNNLLSIYSAMTGKTIEQTVAEFEGCGYGTLKTAVADAVIAEIEPVQTEYRRILADKAELERITKDGARRASEAAEKTLDLVYRRVGLR
;
A
#
# COMPACT_ATOMS: atom_id res chain seq x y z
N ALA A 1 7.72 -13.87 7.69
CA ALA A 1 7.27 -12.49 7.67
C ALA A 1 6.18 -12.26 6.61
N ALA A 2 6.23 -11.26 5.72
CA ALA A 2 5.16 -10.98 4.75
C ALA A 2 4.76 -12.21 3.91
N SER A 3 5.73 -12.97 3.44
CA SER A 3 5.50 -14.22 2.70
C SER A 3 4.61 -15.22 3.45
N ASP A 4 4.74 -15.32 4.77
CA ASP A 4 3.96 -16.28 5.57
C ASP A 4 2.50 -15.85 5.72
N VAL A 5 2.23 -14.54 5.75
CA VAL A 5 0.86 -14.01 5.83
C VAL A 5 0.06 -14.46 4.61
N TYR A 6 0.59 -14.28 3.41
CA TYR A 6 -0.12 -14.65 2.19
C TYR A 6 -0.21 -16.17 1.99
N LYS A 7 0.84 -16.92 2.34
CA LYS A 7 0.84 -18.39 2.27
C LYS A 7 -0.21 -19.03 3.19
N ARG A 8 -0.47 -18.42 4.35
CA ARG A 8 -1.46 -18.90 5.33
C ARG A 8 -2.88 -18.36 5.12
N GLN A 9 -3.07 -17.46 4.17
CA GLN A 9 -4.40 -16.91 3.90
C GLN A 9 -5.37 -18.04 3.52
N VAL A 10 -6.56 -18.00 4.13
CA VAL A 10 -7.61 -19.00 3.87
C VAL A 10 -8.16 -18.78 2.46
N THR A 11 -8.20 -19.85 1.68
CA THR A 11 -8.84 -19.94 0.37
C THR A 11 -9.84 -21.07 0.38
N ASP A 12 -10.79 -21.08 -0.56
CA ASP A 12 -11.74 -22.17 -0.72
C ASP A 12 -11.09 -23.48 -1.17
N SER A 13 -11.89 -24.53 -1.33
CA SER A 13 -11.45 -25.86 -1.75
C SER A 13 -11.70 -26.15 -3.24
N GLU A 14 -12.14 -25.17 -4.04
CA GLU A 14 -12.49 -25.37 -5.44
C GLU A 14 -11.29 -25.67 -6.36
N GLY A 15 -10.08 -25.27 -5.95
CA GLY A 15 -8.86 -25.51 -6.71
C GLY A 15 -8.71 -24.66 -7.97
N ARG A 16 -9.64 -23.76 -8.24
CA ARG A 16 -9.69 -22.91 -9.44
C ARG A 16 -9.43 -21.44 -9.09
N ILE A 17 -8.58 -20.77 -9.85
CA ILE A 17 -8.34 -19.33 -9.72
C ILE A 17 -9.36 -18.59 -10.59
N ALA A 18 -10.30 -17.90 -9.95
CA ALA A 18 -11.31 -17.08 -10.59
C ALA A 18 -11.79 -15.99 -9.63
N TYR A 19 -12.18 -14.86 -10.19
CA TYR A 19 -12.75 -13.73 -9.45
C TYR A 19 -14.27 -13.82 -9.53
N GLU A 20 -14.91 -14.30 -8.47
CA GLU A 20 -16.34 -14.62 -8.46
C GLU A 20 -16.98 -14.28 -7.12
N GLU A 21 -18.30 -14.06 -7.15
CA GLU A 21 -19.07 -13.84 -5.93
C GLU A 21 -18.99 -15.09 -5.00
N GLY A 22 -18.96 -14.86 -3.71
CA GLY A 22 -18.86 -15.93 -2.71
C GLY A 22 -17.44 -16.44 -2.43
N ARG A 23 -16.41 -15.87 -3.08
CA ARG A 23 -14.99 -16.29 -2.92
C ARG A 23 -14.09 -15.20 -2.34
N PRO A 24 -14.37 -14.69 -1.13
CA PRO A 24 -13.70 -13.50 -0.60
C PRO A 24 -12.18 -13.66 -0.47
N GLY A 25 -11.68 -14.81 -0.08
CA GLY A 25 -10.25 -15.07 0.06
C GLY A 25 -9.51 -15.03 -1.28
N MET A 26 -10.08 -15.65 -2.31
CA MET A 26 -9.52 -15.63 -3.66
C MET A 26 -9.59 -14.23 -4.28
N ASN A 27 -10.74 -13.59 -4.20
CA ASN A 27 -10.94 -12.22 -4.72
C ASN A 27 -9.98 -11.23 -4.07
N ASN A 28 -9.71 -11.37 -2.77
CA ASN A 28 -8.76 -10.53 -2.06
C ASN A 28 -7.32 -10.71 -2.59
N LEU A 29 -6.86 -11.94 -2.79
CA LEU A 29 -5.53 -12.21 -3.35
C LEU A 29 -5.36 -11.64 -4.76
N LEU A 30 -6.36 -11.85 -5.62
CA LEU A 30 -6.35 -11.32 -6.98
C LEU A 30 -6.37 -9.79 -7.00
N SER A 31 -7.16 -9.17 -6.13
CA SER A 31 -7.21 -7.69 -6.00
C SER A 31 -5.87 -7.11 -5.52
N ILE A 32 -5.21 -7.75 -4.55
CA ILE A 32 -3.89 -7.33 -4.08
C ILE A 32 -2.85 -7.44 -5.21
N TYR A 33 -2.81 -8.57 -5.91
CA TYR A 33 -1.88 -8.77 -7.02
C TYR A 33 -2.10 -7.76 -8.15
N SER A 34 -3.36 -7.54 -8.52
CA SER A 34 -3.77 -6.53 -9.50
C SER A 34 -3.27 -5.13 -9.10
N ALA A 35 -3.50 -4.74 -7.85
CA ALA A 35 -3.07 -3.43 -7.34
C ALA A 35 -1.54 -3.26 -7.32
N MET A 36 -0.79 -4.31 -6.92
CA MET A 36 0.67 -4.27 -6.86
C MET A 36 1.33 -4.29 -8.24
N THR A 37 0.72 -4.97 -9.21
CA THR A 37 1.32 -5.13 -10.56
C THR A 37 0.76 -4.16 -11.61
N GLY A 38 -0.30 -3.42 -11.29
CA GLY A 38 -1.00 -2.54 -12.23
C GLY A 38 -1.81 -3.27 -13.31
N LYS A 39 -1.95 -4.59 -13.20
CA LYS A 39 -2.75 -5.42 -14.13
C LYS A 39 -4.24 -5.34 -13.78
N THR A 40 -5.11 -5.57 -14.76
CA THR A 40 -6.55 -5.74 -14.47
C THR A 40 -6.83 -7.09 -13.81
N ILE A 41 -8.01 -7.24 -13.20
CA ILE A 41 -8.43 -8.52 -12.60
C ILE A 41 -8.47 -9.63 -13.67
N GLU A 42 -8.98 -9.33 -14.86
CA GLU A 42 -9.06 -10.29 -15.96
C GLU A 42 -7.68 -10.75 -16.41
N GLN A 43 -6.72 -9.83 -16.53
CA GLN A 43 -5.33 -10.16 -16.84
C GLN A 43 -4.69 -11.01 -15.76
N THR A 44 -4.97 -10.70 -14.49
CA THR A 44 -4.46 -11.45 -13.35
C THR A 44 -5.03 -12.88 -13.34
N VAL A 45 -6.32 -13.05 -13.55
CA VAL A 45 -6.95 -14.38 -13.64
C VAL A 45 -6.36 -15.19 -14.79
N ALA A 46 -6.21 -14.58 -15.97
CA ALA A 46 -5.62 -15.25 -17.15
C ALA A 46 -4.16 -15.69 -16.92
N GLU A 47 -3.37 -14.89 -16.21
CA GLU A 47 -1.98 -15.20 -15.88
C GLU A 47 -1.84 -16.46 -15.03
N PHE A 48 -2.79 -16.68 -14.12
CA PHE A 48 -2.79 -17.83 -13.20
C PHE A 48 -3.73 -18.97 -13.64
N GLU A 49 -4.23 -18.93 -14.86
CA GLU A 49 -5.06 -20.01 -15.40
C GLU A 49 -4.30 -21.35 -15.34
N GLY A 50 -4.92 -22.37 -14.76
CA GLY A 50 -4.29 -23.67 -14.56
C GLY A 50 -3.25 -23.77 -13.45
N CYS A 51 -2.95 -22.67 -12.76
CA CYS A 51 -2.04 -22.69 -11.62
C CYS A 51 -2.76 -23.07 -10.32
N GLY A 52 -1.99 -23.62 -9.37
CA GLY A 52 -2.49 -23.88 -8.02
C GLY A 52 -2.47 -22.64 -7.12
N TYR A 53 -3.26 -22.67 -6.04
CA TYR A 53 -3.33 -21.58 -5.06
C TYR A 53 -1.97 -21.22 -4.43
N GLY A 54 -1.09 -22.20 -4.26
CA GLY A 54 0.27 -21.95 -3.74
C GLY A 54 1.08 -21.04 -4.66
N THR A 55 0.97 -21.21 -5.96
CA THR A 55 1.64 -20.35 -6.96
C THR A 55 1.11 -18.92 -6.88
N LEU A 56 -0.21 -18.72 -6.87
CA LEU A 56 -0.80 -17.40 -6.71
C LEU A 56 -0.37 -16.72 -5.41
N LYS A 57 -0.44 -17.44 -4.28
CA LYS A 57 -0.04 -16.91 -2.97
C LYS A 57 1.42 -16.48 -2.93
N THR A 58 2.30 -17.23 -3.58
CA THR A 58 3.72 -16.88 -3.67
C THR A 58 3.91 -15.64 -4.54
N ALA A 59 3.26 -15.57 -5.71
CA ALA A 59 3.34 -14.41 -6.58
C ALA A 59 2.79 -13.13 -5.92
N VAL A 60 1.69 -13.23 -5.16
CA VAL A 60 1.16 -12.11 -4.36
C VAL A 60 2.18 -11.66 -3.33
N ALA A 61 2.80 -12.60 -2.60
CA ALA A 61 3.81 -12.26 -1.60
C ALA A 61 5.02 -11.54 -2.23
N ASP A 62 5.50 -12.05 -3.35
CA ASP A 62 6.66 -11.49 -4.05
C ASP A 62 6.34 -10.09 -4.60
N ALA A 63 5.16 -9.88 -5.19
CA ALA A 63 4.72 -8.58 -5.67
C ALA A 63 4.63 -7.55 -4.54
N VAL A 64 4.05 -7.90 -3.39
CA VAL A 64 3.95 -7.00 -2.23
C VAL A 64 5.34 -6.71 -1.65
N ILE A 65 6.23 -7.69 -1.56
CA ILE A 65 7.60 -7.49 -1.07
C ILE A 65 8.36 -6.52 -1.98
N ALA A 66 8.26 -6.70 -3.30
CA ALA A 66 8.93 -5.82 -4.27
C ALA A 66 8.50 -4.35 -4.14
N GLU A 67 7.23 -4.08 -3.84
CA GLU A 67 6.72 -2.71 -3.64
C GLU A 67 7.11 -2.12 -2.27
N ILE A 68 7.16 -2.95 -1.22
CA ILE A 68 7.40 -2.45 0.14
C ILE A 68 8.89 -2.35 0.47
N GLU A 69 9.75 -3.18 -0.10
CA GLU A 69 11.19 -3.22 0.22
C GLU A 69 11.91 -1.88 0.00
N PRO A 70 11.68 -1.14 -1.11
CA PRO A 70 12.25 0.19 -1.31
C PRO A 70 11.81 1.17 -0.22
N VAL A 71 10.53 1.14 0.16
CA VAL A 71 9.96 2.00 1.22
C VAL A 71 10.62 1.69 2.58
N GLN A 72 10.78 0.42 2.92
CA GLN A 72 11.45 0.00 4.16
C GLN A 72 12.93 0.41 4.18
N THR A 73 13.59 0.34 3.05
CA THR A 73 15.00 0.73 2.91
C THR A 73 15.15 2.23 3.17
N GLU A 74 14.33 3.05 2.54
CA GLU A 74 14.35 4.50 2.74
C GLU A 74 13.94 4.90 4.16
N TYR A 75 12.93 4.25 4.72
CA TYR A 75 12.54 4.43 6.12
C TYR A 75 13.70 4.19 7.08
N ARG A 76 14.42 3.08 6.92
CA ARG A 76 15.58 2.77 7.78
C ARG A 76 16.69 3.77 7.59
N ARG A 77 16.95 4.22 6.35
CA ARG A 77 17.94 5.24 6.03
C ARG A 77 17.66 6.54 6.78
N ILE A 78 16.42 7.03 6.70
CA ILE A 78 16.01 8.29 7.37
C ILE A 78 16.06 8.14 8.88
N LEU A 79 15.59 7.03 9.45
CA LEU A 79 15.66 6.80 10.90
C LEU A 79 17.06 6.73 11.45
N ALA A 80 18.03 6.24 10.68
CA ALA A 80 19.42 6.16 11.09
C ALA A 80 20.10 7.54 11.13
N ASP A 81 19.60 8.51 10.37
CA ASP A 81 20.09 9.89 10.33
C ASP A 81 19.12 10.86 11.03
N LYS A 82 19.39 11.11 12.31
CA LYS A 82 18.58 12.01 13.14
C LYS A 82 18.55 13.45 12.61
N ALA A 83 19.65 13.92 12.02
CA ALA A 83 19.74 15.27 11.47
C ALA A 83 18.85 15.41 10.23
N GLU A 84 18.83 14.41 9.37
CA GLU A 84 17.95 14.35 8.20
C GLU A 84 16.48 14.26 8.62
N LEU A 85 16.15 13.43 9.62
CA LEU A 85 14.79 13.34 10.17
C LEU A 85 14.31 14.70 10.72
N GLU A 86 15.16 15.41 11.49
CA GLU A 86 14.84 16.75 11.98
C GLU A 86 14.67 17.74 10.84
N ARG A 87 15.50 17.70 9.82
CA ARG A 87 15.39 18.56 8.65
C ARG A 87 14.04 18.38 7.94
N ILE A 88 13.65 17.13 7.68
CA ILE A 88 12.38 16.78 7.02
C ILE A 88 11.20 17.27 7.85
N THR A 89 11.19 17.00 9.15
CA THR A 89 10.09 17.39 10.03
C THR A 89 9.98 18.91 10.18
N LYS A 90 11.09 19.64 10.31
CA LYS A 90 11.11 21.11 10.38
C LYS A 90 10.65 21.75 9.08
N ASP A 91 11.07 21.22 7.92
CA ASP A 91 10.59 21.73 6.63
C ASP A 91 9.09 21.49 6.45
N GLY A 92 8.60 20.29 6.80
CA GLY A 92 7.18 19.97 6.79
C GLY A 92 6.35 20.89 7.70
N ALA A 93 6.82 21.13 8.92
CA ALA A 93 6.17 22.05 9.87
C ALA A 93 6.13 23.49 9.34
N ARG A 94 7.24 23.98 8.78
CA ARG A 94 7.30 25.33 8.16
C ARG A 94 6.27 25.46 7.03
N ARG A 95 6.24 24.51 6.09
CA ARG A 95 5.29 24.52 4.97
C ARG A 95 3.84 24.47 5.44
N ALA A 96 3.54 23.65 6.44
CA ALA A 96 2.21 23.55 7.03
C ALA A 96 1.80 24.89 7.72
N SER A 97 2.71 25.49 8.50
CA SER A 97 2.48 26.80 9.13
C SER A 97 2.20 27.90 8.10
N GLU A 98 3.03 28.00 7.06
CA GLU A 98 2.84 28.99 5.98
C GLU A 98 1.46 28.85 5.29
N ALA A 99 0.99 27.63 5.08
CA ALA A 99 -0.34 27.38 4.52
C ALA A 99 -1.46 27.73 5.51
N ALA A 100 -1.30 27.35 6.78
CA ALA A 100 -2.28 27.60 7.84
C ALA A 100 -2.41 29.08 8.18
N GLU A 101 -1.30 29.82 8.25
CA GLU A 101 -1.27 31.25 8.60
C GLU A 101 -2.11 32.10 7.63
N LYS A 102 -2.07 31.78 6.34
CA LYS A 102 -2.87 32.49 5.32
C LYS A 102 -4.37 32.34 5.61
N THR A 103 -4.81 31.16 5.96
CA THR A 103 -6.21 30.90 6.28
C THR A 103 -6.59 31.51 7.63
N LEU A 104 -5.71 31.42 8.61
CA LEU A 104 -5.93 31.95 9.95
C LEU A 104 -6.03 33.49 9.93
N ASP A 105 -5.16 34.17 9.19
CA ASP A 105 -5.21 35.62 9.02
C ASP A 105 -6.54 36.07 8.39
N LEU A 106 -6.99 35.35 7.34
CA LEU A 106 -8.29 35.60 6.72
C LEU A 106 -9.45 35.44 7.72
N VAL A 107 -9.41 34.39 8.53
CA VAL A 107 -10.43 34.13 9.57
C VAL A 107 -10.42 35.27 10.60
N TYR A 108 -9.25 35.64 11.13
CA TYR A 108 -9.14 36.70 12.12
C TYR A 108 -9.67 38.05 11.62
N ARG A 109 -9.38 38.43 10.38
CA ARG A 109 -9.94 39.64 9.76
C ARG A 109 -11.46 39.57 9.65
N ARG A 110 -12.00 38.41 9.23
CA ARG A 110 -13.48 38.26 9.07
C ARG A 110 -14.26 38.27 10.38
N VAL A 111 -13.66 37.81 11.45
CA VAL A 111 -14.30 37.81 12.79
C VAL A 111 -13.92 39.03 13.63
N GLY A 112 -13.16 39.98 13.09
CA GLY A 112 -12.82 41.23 13.76
C GLY A 112 -11.75 41.12 14.84
N LEU A 113 -10.90 40.08 14.80
CA LEU A 113 -9.79 39.92 15.74
C LEU A 113 -8.49 40.58 15.27
N ARG A 114 -8.41 40.97 14.01
CA ARG A 114 -7.34 41.75 13.35
C ARG A 114 -7.92 42.67 12.30
#